data_30c13d7a846fc15680955d7d42d537c1
#
_entry.id   30c13d7a846fc15680955d7d42d537c1
#
_cell.length_a   1.000
_cell.length_b   1.000
_cell.length_c   1.000
_cell.angle_alpha   90.00
_cell.angle_beta   90.00
_cell.angle_gamma   90.00
#
_symmetry.space_group_name_H-M   'P 1'
#
loop_
_entity.id
_entity.type
_entity.pdbx_description
1 polymer ?
#
loop_
_entity_poly.entity_id
_entity_poly.type
_entity_poly.pdbx_seq_one_letter_code
_entity_poly.pdbx_strand_id
1 'polypeptide(L)'
;MDKTEISNDNVNSTRALSTRHNEAATGLKVLNLLNDKQLASAEVFLKKIVATEKGGIKNVNEGLAILMRAQDLQLPFSSCIEHIHVVSGKTVADIHIIKSLLSRAGVTWECTKDYTPQYQYTDGNTIYNETQLPDYCVKCQNADKAVKLSEENNGDKIGVYPVKWYTDLSGKKYNEFQISDKCKVALNPTHAQKLKAEGIFPVIRIPAVPVDYVTEYKFTRIKEVKGKLLEQTSIGHFSYTEAVTADFFSKDTYKKYARIMIGHRAFTLGARDIASDILMGVMEETEHSIIDGTLDTTDFVNYEEVQD
;
A
#
# COMPACT_ATOMS: atom_id res chain seq x y z
N MET A 1 31.32 -8.00 12.39
CA MET A 1 30.27 -8.96 11.93
C MET A 1 29.71 -9.63 13.17
N ASP A 2 28.78 -8.98 13.81
CA ASP A 2 28.12 -9.53 15.00
C ASP A 2 26.92 -10.36 14.55
N LYS A 3 27.01 -11.65 14.84
CA LYS A 3 25.88 -12.58 14.73
C LYS A 3 25.00 -12.35 15.95
N THR A 4 23.88 -11.71 15.78
CA THR A 4 22.83 -11.63 16.81
C THR A 4 22.26 -13.03 16.98
N GLU A 5 22.60 -13.72 18.04
CA GLU A 5 21.94 -14.96 18.46
C GLU A 5 20.49 -14.60 18.87
N ILE A 6 19.53 -15.06 18.07
CA ILE A 6 18.10 -14.97 18.41
C ILE A 6 17.88 -15.94 19.58
N SER A 7 17.47 -15.42 20.74
CA SER A 7 17.24 -16.23 21.94
C SER A 7 16.16 -17.29 21.67
N ASN A 8 16.44 -18.52 22.09
CA ASN A 8 15.54 -19.68 21.94
C ASN A 8 14.17 -19.51 22.63
N ASP A 9 14.04 -18.55 23.52
CA ASP A 9 12.80 -18.30 24.29
C ASP A 9 11.68 -17.71 23.42
N ASN A 10 12.02 -16.89 22.40
CA ASN A 10 11.04 -16.35 21.46
C ASN A 10 10.48 -17.41 20.50
N VAL A 11 11.30 -18.41 20.12
CA VAL A 11 10.89 -19.49 19.21
C VAL A 11 9.90 -20.43 19.90
N ASN A 12 10.10 -20.70 21.18
CA ASN A 12 9.20 -21.58 21.97
C ASN A 12 7.84 -20.93 22.23
N SER A 13 7.78 -19.59 22.43
CA SER A 13 6.52 -18.88 22.62
C SER A 13 5.67 -18.84 21.35
N THR A 14 6.31 -18.66 20.19
CA THR A 14 5.62 -18.65 18.88
C THR A 14 5.12 -20.06 18.50
N ARG A 15 5.88 -21.10 18.83
CA ARG A 15 5.49 -22.51 18.61
C ARG A 15 4.33 -22.93 19.53
N ALA A 16 4.31 -22.47 20.77
CA ALA A 16 3.22 -22.72 21.72
C ALA A 16 1.92 -22.01 21.33
N LEU A 17 2.01 -20.81 20.72
CA LEU A 17 0.85 -20.07 20.20
C LEU A 17 0.28 -20.74 18.93
N SER A 18 1.14 -21.23 18.03
CA SER A 18 0.70 -21.90 16.81
C SER A 18 0.04 -23.26 17.11
N THR A 19 0.57 -24.02 18.07
CA THR A 19 -0.02 -25.31 18.48
C THR A 19 -1.34 -25.13 19.21
N ARG A 20 -1.48 -24.12 20.08
CA ARG A 20 -2.76 -23.84 20.77
C ARG A 20 -3.86 -23.38 19.81
N HIS A 21 -3.52 -22.65 18.74
CA HIS A 21 -4.49 -22.27 17.72
C HIS A 21 -4.95 -23.46 16.86
N ASN A 22 -4.06 -24.39 16.56
CA ASN A 22 -4.43 -25.61 15.83
C ASN A 22 -5.33 -26.53 16.65
N GLU A 23 -5.13 -26.63 17.95
CA GLU A 23 -5.99 -27.44 18.84
C GLU A 23 -7.38 -26.83 19.05
N ALA A 24 -7.50 -25.49 19.07
CA ALA A 24 -8.79 -24.81 19.15
C ALA A 24 -9.58 -24.89 17.82
N ALA A 25 -8.90 -24.95 16.68
CA ALA A 25 -9.52 -25.08 15.36
C ALA A 25 -10.04 -26.51 15.07
N THR A 26 -9.52 -27.53 15.73
CA THR A 26 -9.97 -28.95 15.54
C THR A 26 -11.37 -29.23 16.09
N GLY A 27 -12.00 -28.30 16.80
CA GLY A 27 -13.39 -28.40 17.27
C GLY A 27 -14.45 -27.99 16.23
N LEU A 28 -14.09 -27.28 15.18
CA LEU A 28 -15.00 -26.94 14.08
C LEU A 28 -15.17 -28.15 13.19
N LYS A 29 -16.28 -28.87 13.33
CA LYS A 29 -16.68 -29.90 12.35
C LYS A 29 -16.74 -29.23 10.97
N VAL A 30 -15.83 -29.62 10.08
CA VAL A 30 -15.85 -29.19 8.69
C VAL A 30 -17.19 -29.62 8.10
N LEU A 31 -18.03 -28.66 7.71
CA LEU A 31 -19.29 -28.93 7.03
C LEU A 31 -18.95 -29.50 5.66
N ASN A 32 -19.38 -30.71 5.39
CA ASN A 32 -19.28 -31.27 4.04
C ASN A 32 -20.46 -30.78 3.21
N LEU A 33 -20.28 -29.67 2.50
CA LEU A 33 -21.31 -29.06 1.67
C LEU A 33 -21.66 -29.93 0.42
N LEU A 34 -20.89 -30.97 0.16
CA LEU A 34 -21.24 -32.00 -0.85
C LEU A 34 -22.23 -33.06 -0.30
N ASN A 35 -22.54 -33.02 1.00
CA ASN A 35 -23.55 -33.86 1.61
C ASN A 35 -24.89 -33.11 1.64
N ASP A 36 -25.89 -33.63 0.93
CA ASP A 36 -27.21 -33.01 0.77
C ASP A 36 -27.89 -32.63 2.10
N LYS A 37 -27.72 -33.46 3.15
CA LYS A 37 -28.30 -33.17 4.48
C LYS A 37 -27.63 -32.00 5.16
N GLN A 38 -26.31 -31.92 5.04
CA GLN A 38 -25.53 -30.81 5.64
C GLN A 38 -25.76 -29.52 4.85
N LEU A 39 -25.83 -29.60 3.52
CA LEU A 39 -26.16 -28.45 2.68
C LEU A 39 -27.57 -27.92 3.01
N ALA A 40 -28.57 -28.78 3.08
CA ALA A 40 -29.93 -28.37 3.45
C ALA A 40 -30.00 -27.72 4.84
N SER A 41 -29.23 -28.24 5.80
CA SER A 41 -29.15 -27.66 7.14
C SER A 41 -28.48 -26.26 7.11
N ALA A 42 -27.43 -26.11 6.32
CA ALA A 42 -26.73 -24.81 6.12
C ALA A 42 -27.67 -23.78 5.47
N GLU A 43 -28.43 -24.19 4.44
CA GLU A 43 -29.41 -23.31 3.78
C GLU A 43 -30.51 -22.83 4.75
N VAL A 44 -31.05 -23.74 5.58
CA VAL A 44 -32.08 -23.40 6.59
C VAL A 44 -31.50 -22.39 7.60
N PHE A 45 -30.26 -22.60 8.02
CA PHE A 45 -29.56 -21.67 8.92
C PHE A 45 -29.36 -20.30 8.25
N LEU A 46 -28.84 -20.28 7.01
CA LEU A 46 -28.59 -19.04 6.26
C LEU A 46 -29.88 -18.28 5.94
N LYS A 47 -30.99 -18.97 5.64
CA LYS A 47 -32.30 -18.29 5.51
C LYS A 47 -32.67 -17.48 6.75
N LYS A 48 -32.37 -18.00 7.95
CA LYS A 48 -32.61 -17.26 9.19
C LYS A 48 -31.70 -16.06 9.34
N ILE A 49 -30.42 -16.17 8.92
CA ILE A 49 -29.47 -15.06 8.97
C ILE A 49 -29.87 -13.96 7.98
N VAL A 50 -30.17 -14.32 6.74
CA VAL A 50 -30.64 -13.38 5.70
C VAL A 50 -31.88 -12.62 6.18
N ALA A 51 -32.83 -13.30 6.85
CA ALA A 51 -34.03 -12.68 7.40
C ALA A 51 -33.73 -11.65 8.51
N THR A 52 -32.55 -11.65 9.11
CA THR A 52 -32.12 -10.66 10.12
C THR A 52 -31.33 -9.50 9.55
N GLU A 53 -31.07 -9.52 8.23
CA GLU A 53 -30.23 -8.53 7.52
C GLU A 53 -28.82 -8.33 8.13
N LYS A 54 -28.37 -9.27 8.95
CA LYS A 54 -27.04 -9.25 9.56
C LYS A 54 -25.94 -9.55 8.54
N GLY A 55 -24.83 -8.84 8.67
CA GLY A 55 -23.62 -9.06 7.86
C GLY A 55 -23.77 -8.65 6.39
N GLY A 56 -24.85 -7.94 6.02
CA GLY A 56 -25.05 -7.48 4.65
C GLY A 56 -25.30 -8.60 3.62
N ILE A 57 -25.58 -9.84 4.06
CA ILE A 57 -25.89 -10.97 3.18
C ILE A 57 -27.28 -10.77 2.58
N LYS A 58 -27.34 -10.67 1.25
CA LYS A 58 -28.60 -10.38 0.52
C LYS A 58 -29.41 -11.65 0.24
N ASN A 59 -28.75 -12.79 0.12
CA ASN A 59 -29.39 -14.06 -0.22
C ASN A 59 -28.61 -15.27 0.30
N VAL A 60 -29.23 -16.45 0.25
CA VAL A 60 -28.63 -17.69 0.76
C VAL A 60 -27.38 -18.09 0.00
N ASN A 61 -27.30 -17.81 -1.31
CA ASN A 61 -26.12 -18.16 -2.12
C ASN A 61 -24.89 -17.35 -1.72
N GLU A 62 -25.04 -16.07 -1.42
CA GLU A 62 -23.96 -15.25 -0.85
C GLU A 62 -23.50 -15.81 0.50
N GLY A 63 -24.45 -16.19 1.36
CA GLY A 63 -24.15 -16.83 2.64
C GLY A 63 -23.40 -18.15 2.49
N LEU A 64 -23.76 -18.99 1.52
CA LEU A 64 -23.03 -20.22 1.20
C LEU A 64 -21.62 -19.93 0.70
N ALA A 65 -21.44 -18.95 -0.17
CA ALA A 65 -20.12 -18.56 -0.67
C ALA A 65 -19.19 -18.09 0.49
N ILE A 66 -19.72 -17.29 1.41
CA ILE A 66 -18.98 -16.84 2.61
C ILE A 66 -18.68 -18.04 3.53
N LEU A 67 -19.63 -18.96 3.71
CA LEU A 67 -19.44 -20.15 4.54
C LEU A 67 -18.34 -21.06 3.98
N MET A 68 -18.34 -21.30 2.68
CA MET A 68 -17.28 -22.05 1.99
C MET A 68 -15.92 -21.37 2.19
N ARG A 69 -15.87 -20.06 1.99
CA ARG A 69 -14.62 -19.30 2.16
C ARG A 69 -14.13 -19.33 3.61
N ALA A 70 -15.03 -19.23 4.58
CA ALA A 70 -14.70 -19.36 6.00
C ALA A 70 -14.06 -20.71 6.33
N GLN A 71 -14.56 -21.80 5.73
CA GLN A 71 -13.99 -23.14 5.88
C GLN A 71 -12.61 -23.25 5.26
N ASP A 72 -12.42 -22.78 4.02
CA ASP A 72 -11.12 -22.78 3.35
C ASP A 72 -10.04 -22.06 4.17
N LEU A 73 -10.42 -20.93 4.77
CA LEU A 73 -9.54 -20.10 5.59
C LEU A 73 -9.46 -20.56 7.04
N GLN A 74 -10.22 -21.58 7.44
CA GLN A 74 -10.32 -22.06 8.83
C GLN A 74 -10.67 -20.94 9.82
N LEU A 75 -11.59 -20.06 9.43
CA LEU A 75 -12.05 -18.95 10.24
C LEU A 75 -13.48 -19.20 10.75
N PRO A 76 -13.85 -18.65 11.92
CA PRO A 76 -15.23 -18.71 12.40
C PRO A 76 -16.18 -18.01 11.44
N PHE A 77 -17.29 -18.70 11.08
CA PHE A 77 -18.28 -18.13 10.17
C PHE A 77 -18.84 -16.79 10.66
N SER A 78 -19.04 -16.66 11.98
CA SER A 78 -19.53 -15.44 12.60
C SER A 78 -18.63 -14.21 12.34
N SER A 79 -17.31 -14.43 12.30
CA SER A 79 -16.37 -13.35 11.94
C SER A 79 -16.33 -13.11 10.43
N CYS A 80 -16.45 -14.17 9.64
CA CYS A 80 -16.42 -14.05 8.18
C CYS A 80 -17.66 -13.31 7.64
N ILE A 81 -18.82 -13.48 8.27
CA ILE A 81 -20.06 -12.82 7.83
C ILE A 81 -20.01 -11.30 7.93
N GLU A 82 -19.17 -10.76 8.81
CA GLU A 82 -19.00 -9.31 9.02
C GLU A 82 -17.88 -8.72 8.15
N HIS A 83 -16.95 -9.55 7.69
CA HIS A 83 -15.69 -9.13 7.09
C HIS A 83 -15.41 -9.70 5.70
N ILE A 84 -16.27 -10.61 5.21
CA ILE A 84 -16.21 -11.14 3.85
C ILE A 84 -17.50 -10.77 3.12
N HIS A 85 -17.37 -10.15 1.97
CA HIS A 85 -18.48 -9.71 1.13
C HIS A 85 -18.46 -10.46 -0.19
N VAL A 86 -19.61 -10.55 -0.85
CA VAL A 86 -19.71 -11.07 -2.21
C VAL A 86 -19.94 -9.90 -3.16
N VAL A 87 -18.97 -9.65 -4.02
CA VAL A 87 -19.02 -8.58 -5.02
C VAL A 87 -18.84 -9.22 -6.39
N SER A 88 -19.80 -8.99 -7.28
CA SER A 88 -19.81 -9.57 -8.64
C SER A 88 -19.56 -11.10 -8.66
N GLY A 89 -20.14 -11.81 -7.69
CA GLY A 89 -20.03 -13.28 -7.60
C GLY A 89 -18.72 -13.81 -6.99
N LYS A 90 -17.80 -12.94 -6.58
CA LYS A 90 -16.54 -13.31 -5.92
C LYS A 90 -16.54 -12.92 -4.45
N THR A 91 -15.94 -13.74 -3.61
CA THR A 91 -15.74 -13.42 -2.20
C THR A 91 -14.53 -12.51 -2.05
N VAL A 92 -14.74 -11.33 -1.45
CA VAL A 92 -13.70 -10.35 -1.12
C VAL A 92 -13.66 -10.18 0.39
N ALA A 93 -12.46 -10.03 0.94
CA ALA A 93 -12.25 -9.85 2.37
C ALA A 93 -11.79 -8.43 2.66
N ASP A 94 -12.19 -7.92 3.81
CA ASP A 94 -11.63 -6.68 4.31
C ASP A 94 -10.21 -6.89 4.87
N ILE A 95 -9.56 -5.78 5.18
CA ILE A 95 -8.18 -5.77 5.69
C ILE A 95 -8.04 -6.52 7.04
N HIS A 96 -9.13 -6.66 7.83
CA HIS A 96 -9.08 -7.32 9.13
C HIS A 96 -8.90 -8.84 8.99
N ILE A 97 -9.55 -9.46 8.00
CA ILE A 97 -9.33 -10.87 7.66
C ILE A 97 -7.89 -11.11 7.23
N ILE A 98 -7.36 -10.26 6.34
CA ILE A 98 -5.97 -10.38 5.87
C ILE A 98 -5.00 -10.29 7.05
N LYS A 99 -5.14 -9.29 7.92
CA LYS A 99 -4.32 -9.14 9.13
C LYS A 99 -4.43 -10.33 10.08
N SER A 100 -5.63 -10.87 10.26
CA SER A 100 -5.85 -12.06 11.09
C SER A 100 -5.13 -13.29 10.54
N LEU A 101 -5.21 -13.54 9.24
CA LEU A 101 -4.52 -14.64 8.57
C LEU A 101 -2.99 -14.50 8.67
N LEU A 102 -2.46 -13.30 8.46
CA LEU A 102 -1.03 -13.02 8.59
C LEU A 102 -0.53 -13.25 10.03
N SER A 103 -1.27 -12.75 11.03
CA SER A 103 -0.92 -12.96 12.44
C SER A 103 -0.89 -14.44 12.82
N ARG A 104 -1.87 -15.23 12.36
CA ARG A 104 -1.91 -16.68 12.56
C ARG A 104 -0.71 -17.40 11.93
N ALA A 105 -0.21 -16.85 10.85
CA ALA A 105 0.93 -17.38 10.11
C ALA A 105 2.30 -16.95 10.66
N GLY A 106 2.32 -16.19 11.74
CA GLY A 106 3.56 -15.66 12.32
C GLY A 106 4.21 -14.56 11.47
N VAL A 107 3.44 -13.90 10.61
CA VAL A 107 3.92 -12.73 9.88
C VAL A 107 3.78 -11.50 10.77
N THR A 108 4.86 -10.75 10.90
CA THR A 108 4.88 -9.44 11.55
C THR A 108 5.00 -8.34 10.51
N TRP A 109 4.52 -7.15 10.82
CA TRP A 109 4.63 -5.99 9.93
C TRP A 109 4.84 -4.71 10.70
N GLU A 110 5.47 -3.77 10.03
CA GLU A 110 5.74 -2.42 10.51
C GLU A 110 5.41 -1.41 9.41
N CYS A 111 4.75 -0.33 9.76
CA CYS A 111 4.53 0.80 8.85
C CYS A 111 5.78 1.68 8.86
N THR A 112 6.59 1.62 7.81
CA THR A 112 7.85 2.39 7.68
C THR A 112 7.61 3.79 7.16
N LYS A 113 6.56 3.97 6.32
CA LYS A 113 6.10 5.27 5.85
C LYS A 113 4.57 5.32 5.89
N ASP A 114 4.00 6.28 6.59
CA ASP A 114 2.56 6.46 6.71
C ASP A 114 2.14 7.75 6.01
N TYR A 115 1.68 7.59 4.76
CA TYR A 115 1.27 8.71 3.90
C TYR A 115 2.30 9.84 3.92
N THR A 116 3.57 9.45 3.81
CA THR A 116 4.73 10.34 3.96
C THR A 116 4.88 11.19 2.70
N PRO A 117 4.94 12.53 2.83
CA PRO A 117 5.13 13.41 1.69
C PRO A 117 6.49 13.16 1.02
N GLN A 118 6.49 13.13 -0.31
CA GLN A 118 7.68 12.97 -1.14
C GLN A 118 7.98 14.28 -1.85
N TYR A 119 9.26 14.61 -1.95
CA TYR A 119 9.73 15.87 -2.50
C TYR A 119 10.59 15.63 -3.74
N GLN A 120 10.79 16.68 -4.52
CA GLN A 120 11.75 16.69 -5.63
C GLN A 120 13.10 17.22 -5.17
N TYR A 121 14.14 16.61 -5.72
CA TYR A 121 15.54 16.98 -5.54
C TYR A 121 16.17 17.26 -6.90
N THR A 122 17.25 18.01 -6.91
CA THR A 122 18.00 18.32 -8.13
C THR A 122 19.51 18.36 -7.86
N ASP A 123 20.29 18.00 -8.87
CA ASP A 123 21.74 18.24 -8.93
C ASP A 123 22.08 19.59 -9.58
N GLY A 124 21.06 20.35 -9.99
CA GLY A 124 21.18 21.60 -10.75
C GLY A 124 20.79 21.46 -12.22
N ASN A 125 20.80 20.24 -12.78
CA ASN A 125 20.48 19.97 -14.16
C ASN A 125 19.26 19.06 -14.29
N THR A 126 19.18 18.03 -13.46
CA THR A 126 18.14 16.99 -13.49
C THR A 126 17.26 17.08 -12.26
N ILE A 127 15.96 16.82 -12.42
CA ILE A 127 15.02 16.71 -11.31
C ILE A 127 14.77 15.23 -11.02
N TYR A 128 14.90 14.84 -9.77
CA TYR A 128 14.65 13.51 -9.26
C TYR A 128 13.46 13.53 -8.31
N ASN A 129 12.54 12.59 -8.46
CA ASN A 129 11.56 12.31 -7.41
C ASN A 129 12.23 11.54 -6.27
N GLU A 130 11.87 11.85 -5.03
CA GLU A 130 12.49 11.25 -3.84
C GLU A 130 12.47 9.71 -3.85
N THR A 131 11.39 9.11 -4.35
CA THR A 131 11.22 7.66 -4.49
C THR A 131 12.08 7.02 -5.58
N GLN A 132 12.57 7.82 -6.51
CA GLN A 132 13.35 7.39 -7.69
C GLN A 132 14.80 7.88 -7.64
N LEU A 133 15.25 8.35 -6.47
CA LEU A 133 16.64 8.78 -6.29
C LEU A 133 17.57 7.57 -6.47
N PRO A 134 18.51 7.63 -7.43
CA PRO A 134 19.53 6.59 -7.57
C PRO A 134 20.40 6.45 -6.33
N ASP A 135 20.95 5.27 -6.07
CA ASP A 135 21.76 4.98 -4.90
C ASP A 135 23.05 5.81 -4.81
N TYR A 136 23.52 6.32 -5.95
CA TYR A 136 24.68 7.22 -5.99
C TYR A 136 24.33 8.67 -5.64
N CYS A 137 23.05 9.02 -5.51
CA CYS A 137 22.61 10.35 -5.11
C CYS A 137 22.60 10.51 -3.59
N VAL A 138 23.16 11.60 -3.10
CA VAL A 138 23.22 11.94 -1.67
C VAL A 138 22.46 13.23 -1.42
N LYS A 139 21.46 13.20 -0.53
CA LYS A 139 20.67 14.37 -0.18
C LYS A 139 21.50 15.39 0.60
N CYS A 140 21.57 16.61 0.09
CA CYS A 140 22.24 17.75 0.67
C CYS A 140 21.23 18.83 1.08
N GLN A 141 21.62 19.72 1.99
CA GLN A 141 20.74 20.80 2.45
C GLN A 141 20.56 21.92 1.42
N ASN A 142 21.56 22.16 0.59
CA ASN A 142 21.59 23.22 -0.41
C ASN A 142 22.55 22.89 -1.56
N ALA A 143 22.50 23.69 -2.62
CA ALA A 143 23.33 23.54 -3.81
C ALA A 143 24.83 23.54 -3.51
N ASP A 144 25.32 24.47 -2.64
CA ASP A 144 26.76 24.58 -2.35
C ASP A 144 27.32 23.30 -1.73
N LYS A 145 26.56 22.67 -0.81
CA LYS A 145 26.94 21.38 -0.22
C LYS A 145 26.87 20.24 -1.22
N ALA A 146 25.91 20.29 -2.13
CA ALA A 146 25.75 19.29 -3.16
C ALA A 146 26.93 19.29 -4.15
N VAL A 147 27.34 20.47 -4.60
CA VAL A 147 28.50 20.65 -5.49
C VAL A 147 29.78 20.16 -4.81
N LYS A 148 30.05 20.60 -3.57
CA LYS A 148 31.23 20.15 -2.81
C LYS A 148 31.29 18.63 -2.65
N LEU A 149 30.17 18.02 -2.32
CA LEU A 149 30.09 16.55 -2.17
C LEU A 149 30.41 15.84 -3.48
N SER A 150 29.89 16.32 -4.60
CA SER A 150 30.16 15.75 -5.92
C SER A 150 31.64 15.89 -6.32
N GLU A 151 32.25 17.05 -6.04
CA GLU A 151 33.68 17.30 -6.29
C GLU A 151 34.58 16.41 -5.41
N GLU A 152 34.29 16.30 -4.11
CA GLU A 152 35.07 15.47 -3.16
C GLU A 152 35.03 13.96 -3.51
N ASN A 153 33.98 13.49 -4.18
CA ASN A 153 33.83 12.09 -4.59
C ASN A 153 34.14 11.84 -6.08
N ASN A 154 34.76 12.79 -6.78
CA ASN A 154 35.13 12.68 -8.21
C ASN A 154 33.94 12.24 -9.11
N GLY A 155 32.72 12.55 -8.72
CA GLY A 155 31.51 12.18 -9.46
C GLY A 155 30.93 10.80 -9.15
N ASP A 156 31.58 9.95 -8.32
CA ASP A 156 31.05 8.66 -7.90
C ASP A 156 29.78 8.79 -7.05
N LYS A 157 29.66 9.92 -6.35
CA LYS A 157 28.45 10.35 -5.63
C LYS A 157 28.02 11.72 -6.08
N ILE A 158 26.74 11.85 -6.39
CA ILE A 158 26.14 13.12 -6.81
C ILE A 158 25.36 13.73 -5.67
N GLY A 159 25.74 14.93 -5.25
CA GLY A 159 24.99 15.72 -4.28
C GLY A 159 23.69 16.24 -4.92
N VAL A 160 22.56 16.01 -4.26
CA VAL A 160 21.25 16.54 -4.69
C VAL A 160 20.65 17.37 -3.55
N TYR A 161 19.93 18.42 -3.90
CA TYR A 161 19.31 19.33 -2.93
C TYR A 161 17.83 19.54 -3.26
N PRO A 162 16.98 19.93 -2.27
CA PRO A 162 15.56 20.13 -2.52
C PRO A 162 15.29 21.20 -3.58
N VAL A 163 14.45 20.87 -4.55
CA VAL A 163 13.99 21.81 -5.58
C VAL A 163 13.27 22.99 -4.92
N LYS A 164 13.59 24.21 -5.37
CA LYS A 164 12.95 25.42 -4.87
C LYS A 164 11.60 25.63 -5.54
N TRP A 165 10.60 26.00 -4.73
CA TRP A 165 9.25 26.26 -5.18
C TRP A 165 8.85 27.71 -5.01
N TYR A 166 8.01 28.17 -5.91
CA TYR A 166 7.53 29.54 -5.99
C TYR A 166 6.04 29.55 -6.31
N THR A 167 5.38 30.64 -5.94
CA THR A 167 3.98 30.91 -6.32
C THR A 167 3.85 32.27 -6.95
N ASP A 168 2.95 32.43 -7.92
CA ASP A 168 2.56 33.75 -8.40
C ASP A 168 1.44 34.37 -7.53
N LEU A 169 0.97 35.53 -7.91
CA LEU A 169 -0.13 36.21 -7.21
C LEU A 169 -1.50 35.55 -7.41
N SER A 170 -1.64 34.61 -8.34
CA SER A 170 -2.85 33.80 -8.54
C SER A 170 -2.87 32.52 -7.69
N GLY A 171 -1.76 32.22 -7.01
CA GLY A 171 -1.58 31.00 -6.22
C GLY A 171 -1.07 29.81 -7.04
N LYS A 172 -0.78 29.96 -8.35
CA LYS A 172 -0.19 28.92 -9.17
C LYS A 172 1.25 28.66 -8.75
N LYS A 173 1.60 27.39 -8.58
CA LYS A 173 2.90 26.94 -8.10
C LYS A 173 3.83 26.56 -9.24
N TYR A 174 5.09 26.89 -9.12
CA TYR A 174 6.16 26.63 -10.08
C TYR A 174 7.40 26.12 -9.34
N ASN A 175 8.12 25.17 -9.92
CA ASN A 175 9.47 24.85 -9.47
C ASN A 175 10.48 25.79 -10.13
N GLU A 176 11.74 25.81 -9.64
CA GLU A 176 12.79 26.71 -10.14
C GLU A 176 13.10 26.57 -11.65
N PHE A 177 12.83 25.39 -12.22
CA PHE A 177 13.05 25.11 -13.66
C PHE A 177 11.89 25.57 -14.55
N GLN A 178 10.74 25.87 -13.96
CA GLN A 178 9.55 26.37 -14.67
C GLN A 178 9.46 27.90 -14.68
N ILE A 179 10.37 28.56 -13.95
CA ILE A 179 10.40 30.02 -13.88
C ILE A 179 11.17 30.57 -15.08
N SER A 180 10.53 31.46 -15.83
CA SER A 180 11.17 32.18 -16.92
C SER A 180 12.13 33.24 -16.38
N ASP A 181 13.19 33.56 -17.14
CA ASP A 181 14.12 34.65 -16.87
C ASP A 181 13.43 36.03 -16.75
N LYS A 182 12.20 36.15 -17.28
CA LYS A 182 11.37 37.35 -17.15
C LYS A 182 10.70 37.49 -15.77
N CYS A 183 10.74 36.44 -14.95
CA CYS A 183 10.16 36.45 -13.61
C CYS A 183 11.15 37.05 -12.62
N LYS A 184 10.66 37.79 -11.64
CA LYS A 184 11.45 38.32 -10.54
C LYS A 184 10.96 37.80 -9.21
N VAL A 185 11.90 37.31 -8.38
CA VAL A 185 11.56 36.81 -7.05
C VAL A 185 11.25 37.97 -6.12
N ALA A 186 10.02 38.01 -5.62
CA ALA A 186 9.56 38.98 -4.66
C ALA A 186 9.81 38.52 -3.22
N LEU A 187 10.17 39.42 -2.33
CA LEU A 187 10.41 39.10 -0.91
C LEU A 187 9.14 38.80 -0.13
N ASN A 188 8.03 39.42 -0.53
CA ASN A 188 6.72 39.27 0.11
C ASN A 188 5.59 39.67 -0.87
N PRO A 189 4.31 39.44 -0.51
CA PRO A 189 3.17 39.77 -1.38
C PRO A 189 3.09 41.26 -1.77
N THR A 190 3.45 42.17 -0.86
CA THR A 190 3.43 43.62 -1.14
C THR A 190 4.48 43.97 -2.19
N HIS A 191 5.67 43.42 -2.10
CA HIS A 191 6.73 43.60 -3.10
C HIS A 191 6.32 43.00 -4.45
N ALA A 192 5.65 41.83 -4.44
CA ALA A 192 5.12 41.22 -5.67
C ALA A 192 4.08 42.13 -6.39
N GLN A 193 3.20 42.78 -5.64
CA GLN A 193 2.26 43.73 -6.21
C GLN A 193 2.95 44.96 -6.84
N LYS A 194 4.03 45.47 -6.23
CA LYS A 194 4.82 46.56 -6.82
C LYS A 194 5.48 46.14 -8.11
N LEU A 195 6.13 44.98 -8.15
CA LEU A 195 6.76 44.46 -9.36
C LEU A 195 5.73 44.24 -10.50
N LYS A 196 4.53 43.77 -10.15
CA LYS A 196 3.45 43.64 -11.12
C LYS A 196 2.99 44.98 -11.68
N ALA A 197 2.92 46.02 -10.86
CA ALA A 197 2.61 47.38 -11.31
C ALA A 197 3.70 47.97 -12.26
N GLU A 198 4.95 47.52 -12.12
CA GLU A 198 6.08 47.84 -12.98
C GLU A 198 6.09 46.96 -14.26
N GLY A 199 5.10 46.10 -14.50
CA GLY A 199 5.02 45.23 -15.68
C GLY A 199 5.93 44.00 -15.58
N ILE A 200 6.49 43.69 -14.41
CA ILE A 200 7.34 42.53 -14.16
C ILE A 200 6.49 41.38 -13.63
N PHE A 201 6.76 40.13 -14.05
CA PHE A 201 6.05 38.94 -13.55
C PHE A 201 6.66 38.51 -12.21
N PRO A 202 5.98 38.75 -11.07
CA PRO A 202 6.53 38.43 -9.76
C PRO A 202 6.23 36.99 -9.38
N VAL A 203 7.20 36.33 -8.73
CA VAL A 203 7.01 35.04 -8.03
C VAL A 203 7.54 35.16 -6.61
N ILE A 204 6.88 34.47 -5.68
CA ILE A 204 7.23 34.47 -4.25
C ILE A 204 7.72 33.07 -3.91
N ARG A 205 8.88 32.98 -3.22
CA ARG A 205 9.39 31.70 -2.75
C ARG A 205 8.47 31.11 -1.68
N ILE A 206 8.16 29.82 -1.83
CA ILE A 206 7.35 29.05 -0.88
C ILE A 206 8.14 27.83 -0.36
N PRO A 207 7.72 27.22 0.75
CA PRO A 207 8.26 25.95 1.19
C PRO A 207 8.17 24.87 0.11
N ALA A 208 9.00 23.83 0.23
CA ALA A 208 8.96 22.69 -0.68
C ALA A 208 7.53 22.10 -0.75
N VAL A 209 7.08 21.84 -1.99
CA VAL A 209 5.75 21.30 -2.24
C VAL A 209 5.87 19.79 -2.42
N PRO A 210 5.13 18.98 -1.65
CA PRO A 210 5.09 17.55 -1.89
C PRO A 210 4.55 17.28 -3.29
N VAL A 211 5.19 16.37 -4.01
CA VAL A 211 4.78 15.93 -5.35
C VAL A 211 4.05 14.59 -5.31
N ASP A 212 4.23 13.84 -4.23
CA ASP A 212 3.56 12.57 -3.99
C ASP A 212 3.42 12.31 -2.48
N TYR A 213 2.62 11.30 -2.12
CA TYR A 213 2.48 10.76 -0.77
C TYR A 213 2.57 9.24 -0.84
N VAL A 214 3.41 8.65 0.00
CA VAL A 214 3.72 7.22 -0.03
C VAL A 214 3.39 6.57 1.30
N THR A 215 2.78 5.39 1.23
CA THR A 215 2.68 4.47 2.36
C THR A 215 3.50 3.22 2.07
N GLU A 216 4.24 2.77 3.08
CA GLU A 216 5.12 1.60 2.98
C GLU A 216 5.03 0.76 4.25
N TYR A 217 4.90 -0.54 4.05
CA TYR A 217 4.93 -1.55 5.11
C TYR A 217 6.06 -2.53 4.85
N LYS A 218 6.85 -2.81 5.88
CA LYS A 218 7.81 -3.91 5.88
C LYS A 218 7.18 -5.11 6.58
N PHE A 219 7.21 -6.26 5.92
CA PHE A 219 6.73 -7.52 6.45
C PHE A 219 7.90 -8.44 6.72
N THR A 220 7.79 -9.25 7.77
CA THR A 220 8.79 -10.25 8.11
C THR A 220 8.08 -11.55 8.49
N ARG A 221 8.57 -12.67 7.95
CA ARG A 221 8.09 -14.02 8.22
C ARG A 221 9.25 -14.97 8.45
N ILE A 222 9.15 -15.78 9.50
CA ILE A 222 10.13 -16.84 9.75
C ILE A 222 9.50 -18.16 9.31
N LYS A 223 10.14 -18.85 8.36
CA LYS A 223 9.75 -20.21 7.90
C LYS A 223 10.81 -21.21 8.24
N GLU A 224 10.38 -22.40 8.66
CA GLU A 224 11.27 -23.56 8.78
C GLU A 224 11.32 -24.30 7.44
N VAL A 225 12.52 -24.38 6.84
CA VAL A 225 12.74 -25.11 5.59
C VAL A 225 13.88 -26.10 5.80
N LYS A 226 13.58 -27.39 5.72
CA LYS A 226 14.55 -28.48 5.91
C LYS A 226 15.32 -28.38 7.25
N GLY A 227 14.61 -28.05 8.32
CA GLY A 227 15.19 -27.91 9.68
C GLY A 227 15.99 -26.62 9.91
N LYS A 228 15.99 -25.68 8.98
CA LYS A 228 16.61 -24.36 9.13
C LYS A 228 15.53 -23.27 9.17
N LEU A 229 15.69 -22.34 10.09
CA LEU A 229 14.86 -21.14 10.14
C LEU A 229 15.38 -20.14 9.12
N LEU A 230 14.50 -19.73 8.22
CA LEU A 230 14.77 -18.71 7.20
C LEU A 230 13.86 -17.51 7.45
N GLU A 231 14.46 -16.35 7.54
CA GLU A 231 13.74 -15.08 7.57
C GLU A 231 13.46 -14.63 6.15
N GLN A 232 12.20 -14.36 5.88
CA GLN A 232 11.73 -13.81 4.61
C GLN A 232 11.16 -12.41 4.89
N THR A 233 11.52 -11.44 4.06
CA THR A 233 11.00 -10.07 4.15
C THR A 233 10.37 -9.65 2.84
N SER A 234 9.34 -8.82 2.89
CA SER A 234 8.78 -8.12 1.73
C SER A 234 8.43 -6.68 2.10
N ILE A 235 8.30 -5.85 1.08
CA ILE A 235 7.91 -4.45 1.22
C ILE A 235 6.65 -4.22 0.39
N GLY A 236 5.58 -3.81 1.06
CA GLY A 236 4.37 -3.34 0.41
C GLY A 236 4.41 -1.82 0.31
N HIS A 237 4.32 -1.31 -0.91
CA HIS A 237 4.42 0.12 -1.22
C HIS A 237 3.25 0.53 -2.10
N PHE A 238 2.69 1.71 -1.84
CA PHE A 238 1.71 2.32 -2.72
C PHE A 238 1.69 3.84 -2.52
N SER A 239 1.53 4.58 -3.62
CA SER A 239 1.58 6.05 -3.61
C SER A 239 0.28 6.69 -4.06
N TYR A 240 0.15 8.01 -3.76
CA TYR A 240 -0.95 8.82 -4.25
C TYR A 240 -0.93 8.91 -5.79
N THR A 241 0.24 9.07 -6.39
CA THR A 241 0.41 9.15 -7.85
C THR A 241 -0.02 7.83 -8.51
N GLU A 242 0.34 6.67 -7.96
CA GLU A 242 -0.12 5.37 -8.45
C GLU A 242 -1.65 5.25 -8.35
N ALA A 243 -2.25 5.71 -7.25
CA ALA A 243 -3.70 5.70 -7.09
C ALA A 243 -4.41 6.61 -8.10
N VAL A 244 -3.83 7.77 -8.44
CA VAL A 244 -4.35 8.66 -9.50
C VAL A 244 -4.23 8.00 -10.87
N THR A 245 -3.09 7.41 -11.19
CA THR A 245 -2.84 6.73 -12.47
C THR A 245 -3.78 5.54 -12.67
N ALA A 246 -4.09 4.81 -11.59
CA ALA A 246 -5.04 3.70 -11.60
C ALA A 246 -6.52 4.15 -11.50
N ASP A 247 -6.81 5.44 -11.63
CA ASP A 247 -8.16 6.03 -11.54
C ASP A 247 -8.94 5.70 -10.26
N PHE A 248 -8.25 5.40 -9.15
CA PHE A 248 -8.92 5.09 -7.88
C PHE A 248 -9.66 6.29 -7.30
N PHE A 249 -9.25 7.50 -7.64
CA PHE A 249 -9.91 8.74 -7.22
C PHE A 249 -11.23 9.03 -7.97
N SER A 250 -11.64 8.20 -8.91
CA SER A 250 -13.02 8.19 -9.40
C SER A 250 -14.00 7.80 -8.28
N LYS A 251 -13.54 7.00 -7.28
CA LYS A 251 -14.34 6.52 -6.14
C LYS A 251 -14.36 7.50 -4.98
N ASP A 252 -15.54 7.70 -4.38
CA ASP A 252 -15.72 8.60 -3.25
C ASP A 252 -14.91 8.23 -2.00
N THR A 253 -14.67 6.94 -1.77
CA THR A 253 -13.85 6.46 -0.65
C THR A 253 -12.41 6.94 -0.74
N TYR A 254 -11.80 6.89 -1.92
CA TYR A 254 -10.45 7.41 -2.14
C TYR A 254 -10.39 8.93 -2.01
N LYS A 255 -11.41 9.65 -2.52
CA LYS A 255 -11.48 11.12 -2.36
C LYS A 255 -11.55 11.54 -0.89
N LYS A 256 -12.35 10.83 -0.08
CA LYS A 256 -12.60 11.19 1.33
C LYS A 256 -11.52 10.65 2.28
N TYR A 257 -10.95 9.47 1.98
CA TYR A 257 -10.08 8.73 2.89
C TYR A 257 -8.78 8.27 2.22
N ALA A 258 -8.17 9.10 1.38
CA ALA A 258 -6.99 8.78 0.58
C ALA A 258 -5.88 8.07 1.37
N ARG A 259 -5.50 8.64 2.54
CA ARG A 259 -4.47 8.05 3.41
C ARG A 259 -4.79 6.61 3.81
N ILE A 260 -6.03 6.33 4.22
CA ILE A 260 -6.46 5.00 4.66
C ILE A 260 -6.45 4.03 3.48
N MET A 261 -7.02 4.43 2.34
CA MET A 261 -7.15 3.59 1.15
C MET A 261 -5.78 3.25 0.55
N ILE A 262 -4.87 4.23 0.47
CA ILE A 262 -3.48 4.03 0.03
C ILE A 262 -2.75 3.11 1.02
N GLY A 263 -2.98 3.27 2.33
CA GLY A 263 -2.44 2.40 3.37
C GLY A 263 -2.91 0.95 3.24
N HIS A 264 -4.19 0.73 3.00
CA HIS A 264 -4.74 -0.62 2.77
C HIS A 264 -4.12 -1.27 1.54
N ARG A 265 -3.97 -0.52 0.46
CA ARG A 265 -3.37 -1.02 -0.77
C ARG A 265 -1.91 -1.41 -0.58
N ALA A 266 -1.10 -0.54 0.01
CA ALA A 266 0.30 -0.83 0.34
C ALA A 266 0.41 -2.09 1.23
N PHE A 267 -0.45 -2.21 2.25
CA PHE A 267 -0.48 -3.36 3.12
C PHE A 267 -0.80 -4.65 2.35
N THR A 268 -1.84 -4.64 1.53
CA THR A 268 -2.30 -5.83 0.79
C THR A 268 -1.26 -6.32 -0.22
N LEU A 269 -0.57 -5.40 -0.91
CA LEU A 269 0.50 -5.76 -1.84
C LEU A 269 1.64 -6.51 -1.14
N GLY A 270 2.17 -5.97 -0.03
CA GLY A 270 3.23 -6.64 0.72
C GLY A 270 2.79 -7.93 1.40
N ALA A 271 1.54 -7.98 1.89
CA ALA A 271 0.95 -9.17 2.46
C ALA A 271 0.89 -10.33 1.46
N ARG A 272 0.52 -10.06 0.22
CA ARG A 272 0.47 -11.08 -0.84
C ARG A 272 1.84 -11.59 -1.21
N ASP A 273 2.81 -10.72 -1.28
CA ASP A 273 4.16 -11.12 -1.62
C ASP A 273 4.75 -12.08 -0.56
N ILE A 274 4.57 -11.77 0.73
CA ILE A 274 5.16 -12.58 1.80
C ILE A 274 4.36 -13.84 2.15
N ALA A 275 3.05 -13.86 1.91
CA ALA A 275 2.12 -14.86 2.43
C ALA A 275 1.07 -15.33 1.40
N SER A 276 1.43 -15.41 0.14
CA SER A 276 0.55 -15.89 -0.94
C SER A 276 0.00 -17.30 -0.68
N ASP A 277 0.80 -18.16 -0.02
CA ASP A 277 0.42 -19.51 0.40
C ASP A 277 -0.70 -19.55 1.44
N ILE A 278 -0.87 -18.48 2.22
CA ILE A 278 -1.87 -18.39 3.29
C ILE A 278 -3.11 -17.66 2.82
N LEU A 279 -2.90 -16.61 2.04
CA LEU A 279 -4.00 -15.79 1.53
C LEU A 279 -4.82 -16.51 0.45
N MET A 280 -4.27 -17.54 -0.22
CA MET A 280 -4.98 -18.47 -1.12
C MET A 280 -5.98 -17.77 -2.06
N GLY A 281 -5.57 -16.68 -2.69
CA GLY A 281 -6.43 -15.90 -3.59
C GLY A 281 -7.54 -15.10 -2.87
N VAL A 282 -7.41 -14.82 -1.57
CA VAL A 282 -8.24 -13.82 -0.89
C VAL A 282 -8.00 -12.48 -1.57
N MET A 283 -9.04 -11.89 -2.15
CA MET A 283 -8.99 -10.55 -2.72
C MET A 283 -9.44 -9.53 -1.69
N GLU A 284 -8.78 -8.39 -1.68
CA GLU A 284 -9.24 -7.24 -0.91
C GLU A 284 -10.28 -6.48 -1.73
N GLU A 285 -11.23 -5.85 -1.07
CA GLU A 285 -12.38 -5.18 -1.70
C GLU A 285 -11.97 -4.15 -2.77
N THR A 286 -10.86 -3.42 -2.54
CA THR A 286 -10.36 -2.42 -3.50
C THR A 286 -9.78 -3.05 -4.78
N GLU A 287 -9.30 -4.28 -4.72
CA GLU A 287 -8.72 -4.99 -5.87
C GLU A 287 -9.78 -5.56 -6.80
N HIS A 288 -10.92 -5.95 -6.25
CA HIS A 288 -12.02 -6.49 -7.04
C HIS A 288 -12.48 -5.51 -8.13
N SER A 289 -12.47 -4.24 -7.82
CA SER A 289 -12.86 -3.19 -8.77
C SER A 289 -11.94 -3.04 -9.99
N ILE A 290 -10.71 -3.54 -9.92
CA ILE A 290 -9.76 -3.58 -11.05
C ILE A 290 -10.10 -4.74 -11.98
N ILE A 291 -10.54 -5.88 -11.40
CA ILE A 291 -10.79 -7.12 -12.16
C ILE A 291 -12.17 -7.10 -12.84
N ASP A 292 -13.12 -6.37 -12.31
CA ASP A 292 -14.52 -6.32 -12.80
C ASP A 292 -14.71 -5.42 -14.04
N GLY A 293 -13.63 -5.00 -14.71
CA GLY A 293 -13.69 -4.25 -15.96
C GLY A 293 -14.15 -2.80 -15.84
N THR A 294 -14.24 -2.27 -14.61
CA THR A 294 -14.40 -0.82 -14.39
C THR A 294 -13.10 -0.04 -14.58
N LEU A 295 -11.98 -0.77 -14.72
CA LEU A 295 -10.67 -0.25 -15.13
C LEU A 295 -10.13 -1.19 -16.22
N ASP A 296 -9.89 -0.65 -17.39
CA ASP A 296 -9.27 -1.36 -18.50
C ASP A 296 -7.82 -1.71 -18.10
N THR A 297 -7.57 -2.99 -17.80
CA THR A 297 -6.26 -3.46 -17.35
C THR A 297 -5.29 -3.74 -18.50
N THR A 298 -5.68 -3.46 -19.73
CA THR A 298 -4.89 -3.75 -20.93
C THR A 298 -3.61 -2.92 -21.03
N ASP A 299 -3.50 -1.81 -20.26
CA ASP A 299 -2.32 -0.95 -20.29
C ASP A 299 -1.17 -1.39 -19.36
N PHE A 300 -1.37 -2.43 -18.55
CA PHE A 300 -0.36 -2.84 -17.54
C PHE A 300 0.47 -4.08 -17.90
N VAL A 301 0.23 -4.71 -19.05
CA VAL A 301 0.97 -5.92 -19.47
C VAL A 301 1.41 -5.79 -20.92
N ASN A 302 2.40 -4.96 -21.17
CA ASN A 302 3.28 -5.15 -22.32
C ASN A 302 4.41 -6.12 -21.90
N TYR A 303 4.13 -7.40 -21.92
CA TYR A 303 5.19 -8.39 -22.07
C TYR A 303 5.55 -8.41 -23.57
N GLU A 304 6.71 -7.87 -23.92
CA GLU A 304 7.34 -8.22 -25.19
C GLU A 304 7.60 -9.72 -25.16
N GLU A 305 6.88 -10.47 -26.00
CA GLU A 305 7.24 -11.83 -26.31
C GLU A 305 8.64 -11.81 -26.92
N VAL A 306 9.60 -12.31 -26.20
CA VAL A 306 10.91 -12.66 -26.75
C VAL A 306 10.64 -13.84 -27.68
N GLN A 307 10.59 -13.56 -28.99
CA GLN A 307 10.60 -14.60 -30.02
C GLN A 307 11.99 -15.26 -30.01
N ASP A 308 11.99 -16.58 -29.76
CA ASP A 308 13.17 -17.46 -29.97
C ASP A 308 13.62 -17.51 -31.45
#